data_ee5233697dc7743b792faff428108db0
#
_entry.id   ee5233697dc7743b792faff428108db0
#
_cell.length_a   1.000
_cell.length_b   1.000
_cell.length_c   1.000
_cell.angle_alpha   90.00
_cell.angle_beta   90.00
_cell.angle_gamma   90.00
#
_symmetry.space_group_name_H-M   'P 1'
#
loop_
_entity.id
_entity.type
_entity.pdbx_description
1 polymer ?
#
loop_
_entity_poly.entity_id
_entity_poly.type
_entity_poly.pdbx_seq_one_letter_code
_entity_poly.pdbx_strand_id
1 'polypeptide(L)'
;MSPYKVLVDDNYDYMDQDRRYEYGVFPTAEKAIAACKGIVDSNLNHFMKPGMTASELYDAYTGYGDDPFIVCVNANDEPVSFSAWDYAKERSRLIASQGKV
;
A
#
# COMPACT_ATOMS: atom_id res chain seq x y z
N MET A 1 17.06 -16.60 -6.54
CA MET A 1 15.91 -16.70 -5.64
C MET A 1 15.35 -15.34 -5.35
N SER A 2 14.03 -15.24 -5.31
CA SER A 2 13.33 -13.97 -5.05
C SER A 2 12.81 -13.99 -3.63
N PRO A 3 13.55 -13.39 -2.68
CA PRO A 3 13.28 -13.56 -1.25
C PRO A 3 12.13 -12.71 -0.70
N TYR A 4 11.59 -11.77 -1.47
CA TYR A 4 10.59 -10.84 -0.96
C TYR A 4 9.27 -10.99 -1.71
N LYS A 5 8.25 -11.43 -0.99
CA LYS A 5 6.90 -11.62 -1.53
C LYS A 5 6.02 -10.47 -1.08
N VAL A 6 5.31 -9.88 -2.03
CA VAL A 6 4.30 -8.85 -1.73
C VAL A 6 2.92 -9.49 -1.75
N LEU A 7 2.24 -9.42 -0.62
CA LEU A 7 0.86 -9.85 -0.46
C LEU A 7 -0.02 -8.62 -0.28
N VAL A 8 -1.28 -8.74 -0.66
CA VAL A 8 -2.22 -7.62 -0.57
C VAL A 8 -3.47 -8.06 0.17
N ASP A 9 -3.81 -7.34 1.23
CA ASP A 9 -5.07 -7.47 1.96
C ASP A 9 -6.02 -6.38 1.50
N ASP A 10 -7.31 -6.62 1.69
CA ASP A 10 -8.35 -5.63 1.40
C ASP A 10 -8.72 -4.92 2.71
N ASN A 11 -8.58 -3.59 2.75
CA ASN A 11 -8.92 -2.82 3.94
C ASN A 11 -10.40 -2.91 4.30
N TYR A 12 -11.26 -3.06 3.31
CA TYR A 12 -12.70 -3.20 3.53
C TYR A 12 -13.04 -4.53 4.20
N ASP A 13 -12.38 -5.61 3.76
CA ASP A 13 -12.58 -6.96 4.27
C ASP A 13 -11.31 -7.53 4.89
N TYR A 14 -10.62 -6.73 5.72
CA TYR A 14 -9.31 -7.09 6.24
C TYR A 14 -9.32 -8.38 7.09
N MET A 15 -10.45 -8.77 7.63
CA MET A 15 -10.59 -10.01 8.39
C MET A 15 -10.81 -11.23 7.49
N ASP A 16 -11.04 -11.02 6.21
CA ASP A 16 -11.30 -12.10 5.26
C ASP A 16 -10.02 -12.48 4.52
N GLN A 17 -9.37 -13.55 4.98
CA GLN A 17 -8.12 -14.03 4.39
C GLN A 17 -8.30 -14.52 2.96
N ASP A 18 -9.53 -14.86 2.54
CA ASP A 18 -9.82 -15.28 1.17
C ASP A 18 -9.67 -14.11 0.19
N ARG A 19 -9.69 -12.87 0.68
CA ARG A 19 -9.45 -11.67 -0.15
C ARG A 19 -7.99 -11.35 -0.33
N ARG A 20 -7.11 -12.00 0.44
CA ARG A 20 -5.67 -11.80 0.32
C ARG A 20 -5.16 -12.47 -0.95
N TYR A 21 -4.31 -11.76 -1.68
CA TYR A 21 -3.69 -12.33 -2.88
C TYR A 21 -2.20 -11.99 -2.95
N GLU A 22 -1.46 -12.80 -3.71
CA GLU A 22 -0.05 -12.56 -3.96
C GLU A 22 0.09 -11.62 -5.16
N TYR A 23 0.70 -10.46 -4.93
CA TYR A 23 0.94 -9.49 -6.00
C TYR A 23 2.16 -9.89 -6.84
N GLY A 24 3.23 -10.32 -6.17
CA GLY A 24 4.45 -10.72 -6.85
C GLY A 24 5.57 -11.07 -5.89
N VAL A 25 6.68 -11.54 -6.46
CA VAL A 25 7.88 -11.89 -5.71
C VAL A 25 9.04 -11.10 -6.32
N PHE A 26 9.85 -10.48 -5.46
CA PHE A 26 10.87 -9.53 -5.90
C PHE A 26 12.25 -9.93 -5.40
N PRO A 27 13.31 -9.67 -6.19
CA PRO A 27 14.67 -10.08 -5.81
C PRO A 27 15.31 -9.18 -4.74
N THR A 28 14.80 -7.95 -4.55
CA THR A 28 15.35 -7.02 -3.57
C THR A 28 14.25 -6.40 -2.75
N ALA A 29 14.61 -5.96 -1.52
CA ALA A 29 13.69 -5.24 -0.66
C ALA A 29 13.22 -3.94 -1.33
N GLU A 30 14.12 -3.24 -2.01
CA GLU A 30 13.79 -1.97 -2.68
C GLU A 30 12.70 -2.16 -3.73
N LYS A 31 12.79 -3.23 -4.52
CA LYS A 31 11.76 -3.52 -5.54
C LYS A 31 10.43 -3.90 -4.91
N ALA A 32 10.45 -4.66 -3.82
CA ALA A 32 9.24 -5.02 -3.10
C ALA A 32 8.56 -3.78 -2.50
N ILE A 33 9.34 -2.89 -1.89
CA ILE A 33 8.83 -1.64 -1.33
C ILE A 33 8.24 -0.75 -2.44
N ALA A 34 8.94 -0.65 -3.58
CA ALA A 34 8.45 0.14 -4.71
C ALA A 34 7.12 -0.40 -5.23
N ALA A 35 6.95 -1.72 -5.27
CA ALA A 35 5.70 -2.34 -5.67
C ALA A 35 4.57 -2.00 -4.69
N CYS A 36 4.83 -2.06 -3.39
CA CYS A 36 3.86 -1.69 -2.36
C CYS A 36 3.44 -0.23 -2.50
N LYS A 37 4.41 0.67 -2.68
CA LYS A 37 4.13 2.10 -2.86
C LYS A 37 3.28 2.34 -4.10
N GLY A 38 3.57 1.63 -5.19
CA GLY A 38 2.78 1.75 -6.42
C GLY A 38 1.33 1.36 -6.23
N ILE A 39 1.08 0.30 -5.45
CA ILE A 39 -0.28 -0.14 -5.13
C ILE A 39 -1.03 0.94 -4.34
N VAL A 40 -0.40 1.49 -3.30
CA VAL A 40 -1.01 2.54 -2.48
C VAL A 40 -1.24 3.80 -3.32
N ASP A 41 -0.26 4.22 -4.11
CA ASP A 41 -0.40 5.42 -4.97
C ASP A 41 -1.55 5.26 -5.96
N SER A 42 -1.69 4.09 -6.56
CA SER A 42 -2.78 3.80 -7.49
C SER A 42 -4.15 3.92 -6.80
N ASN A 43 -4.25 3.40 -5.59
CA ASN A 43 -5.47 3.51 -4.79
C ASN A 43 -5.79 4.96 -4.45
N LEU A 44 -4.81 5.72 -3.99
CA LEU A 44 -5.02 7.12 -3.61
C LEU A 44 -5.44 7.96 -4.82
N ASN A 45 -4.82 7.74 -5.96
CA ASN A 45 -5.20 8.44 -7.19
C ASN A 45 -6.63 8.09 -7.62
N HIS A 46 -7.03 6.86 -7.40
CA HIS A 46 -8.39 6.39 -7.72
C HIS A 46 -9.44 7.07 -6.82
N PHE A 47 -9.14 7.23 -5.53
CA PHE A 47 -10.06 7.81 -4.55
C PHE A 47 -10.09 9.34 -4.57
N MET A 48 -9.03 9.97 -5.06
CA MET A 48 -8.91 11.43 -5.04
C MET A 48 -9.97 12.11 -5.90
N LYS A 49 -10.65 13.09 -5.30
CA LYS A 49 -11.67 13.90 -5.98
C LYS A 49 -11.38 15.37 -5.74
N PRO A 50 -11.79 16.27 -6.67
CA PRO A 50 -11.59 17.70 -6.47
C PRO A 50 -12.17 18.20 -5.14
N GLY A 51 -11.40 18.99 -4.42
CA GLY A 51 -11.80 19.53 -3.13
C GLY A 51 -11.64 18.63 -1.94
N MET A 52 -11.17 17.41 -2.15
CA MET A 52 -10.97 16.44 -1.08
C MET A 52 -9.77 16.82 -0.21
N THR A 53 -9.94 16.75 1.11
CA THR A 53 -8.83 16.98 2.03
C THR A 53 -7.97 15.74 2.16
N ALA A 54 -6.75 15.92 2.70
CA ALA A 54 -5.85 14.79 2.98
C ALA A 54 -6.51 13.78 3.93
N SER A 55 -7.22 14.26 4.94
CA SER A 55 -7.92 13.40 5.90
C SER A 55 -9.00 12.57 5.23
N GLU A 56 -9.80 13.20 4.36
CA GLU A 56 -10.84 12.49 3.61
C GLU A 56 -10.26 11.43 2.67
N LEU A 57 -9.16 11.77 1.99
CA LEU A 57 -8.49 10.82 1.11
C LEU A 57 -7.94 9.64 1.88
N TYR A 58 -7.29 9.91 3.01
CA TYR A 58 -6.75 8.85 3.87
C TYR A 58 -7.87 7.95 4.41
N ASP A 59 -8.99 8.55 4.84
CA ASP A 59 -10.15 7.79 5.33
C ASP A 59 -10.72 6.86 4.25
N ALA A 60 -10.79 7.35 3.01
CA ALA A 60 -11.25 6.52 1.88
C ALA A 60 -10.30 5.34 1.66
N TYR A 61 -9.00 5.59 1.72
CA TYR A 61 -8.01 4.54 1.55
C TYR A 61 -8.11 3.48 2.64
N THR A 62 -8.16 3.90 3.91
CA THR A 62 -8.18 2.94 5.03
C THR A 62 -9.48 2.16 5.11
N GLY A 63 -10.56 2.68 4.51
CA GLY A 63 -11.85 2.00 4.49
C GLY A 63 -12.05 1.06 3.31
N TYR A 64 -11.47 1.37 2.14
CA TYR A 64 -11.79 0.66 0.90
C TYR A 64 -10.57 0.28 0.05
N GLY A 65 -9.38 0.76 0.39
CA GLY A 65 -8.19 0.50 -0.42
C GLY A 65 -7.52 -0.85 -0.15
N ASP A 66 -6.42 -1.08 -0.84
CA ASP A 66 -5.60 -2.28 -0.69
C ASP A 66 -4.48 -2.03 0.30
N ASP A 67 -4.14 -3.05 1.08
CA ASP A 67 -3.08 -2.99 2.09
C ASP A 67 -1.95 -3.95 1.69
N PRO A 68 -0.97 -3.49 0.88
CA PRO A 68 0.16 -4.32 0.52
C PRO A 68 1.15 -4.45 1.68
N PHE A 69 1.73 -5.63 1.81
CA PHE A 69 2.77 -5.86 2.81
C PHE A 69 3.79 -6.86 2.27
N ILE A 70 4.95 -6.91 2.92
CA ILE A 70 6.09 -7.70 2.45
C ILE A 70 6.36 -8.84 3.41
N VAL A 71 6.53 -10.05 2.84
CA VAL A 71 6.91 -11.24 3.59
C VAL A 71 8.27 -11.70 3.06
N CYS A 72 9.22 -11.91 3.97
CA CYS A 72 10.50 -12.52 3.62
C CYS A 72 10.30 -14.02 3.44
N VAL A 73 10.63 -14.53 2.25
CA VAL A 73 10.50 -15.94 1.94
C VAL A 73 11.64 -16.73 2.59
N ASN A 74 12.81 -16.12 2.70
CA ASN A 74 13.99 -16.76 3.29
C ASN A 74 14.14 -16.33 4.75
N ALA A 75 14.12 -17.30 5.67
CA ALA A 75 14.21 -17.05 7.11
C ALA A 75 15.53 -16.40 7.54
N ASN A 76 16.58 -16.52 6.72
CA ASN A 76 17.88 -15.92 7.01
C ASN A 76 17.99 -14.45 6.61
N ASP A 77 17.04 -13.94 5.83
CA ASP A 77 17.04 -12.55 5.41
C ASP A 77 16.43 -11.67 6.49
N GLU A 78 16.89 -10.43 6.56
CA GLU A 78 16.31 -9.47 7.50
C GLU A 78 14.87 -9.13 7.10
N PRO A 79 13.96 -9.05 8.08
CA PRO A 79 12.58 -8.68 7.77
C PRO A 79 12.53 -7.26 7.20
N VAL A 80 11.70 -7.08 6.19
CA VAL A 80 11.46 -5.78 5.58
C VAL A 80 10.15 -5.24 6.12
N SER A 81 10.21 -4.06 6.72
CA SER A 81 9.03 -3.41 7.29
C SER A 81 8.51 -2.36 6.31
N PHE A 82 7.25 -2.48 5.93
CA PHE A 82 6.56 -1.46 5.15
C PHE A 82 5.14 -1.32 5.68
N SER A 83 4.77 -0.11 6.09
CA SER A 83 3.40 0.18 6.51
C SER A 83 2.69 0.95 5.41
N ALA A 84 1.73 0.30 4.76
CA ALA A 84 0.93 0.93 3.71
C ALA A 84 0.12 2.11 4.27
N TRP A 85 -0.39 1.98 5.48
CA TRP A 85 -1.18 3.03 6.11
C TRP A 85 -0.32 4.27 6.42
N ASP A 86 0.90 4.08 6.94
CA ASP A 86 1.81 5.20 7.21
C ASP A 86 2.20 5.91 5.91
N TYR A 87 2.52 5.13 4.89
CA TYR A 87 2.84 5.68 3.58
C TYR A 87 1.64 6.43 2.97
N ALA A 88 0.45 5.84 3.07
CA ALA A 88 -0.77 6.45 2.55
C ALA A 88 -1.08 7.77 3.23
N LYS A 89 -0.83 7.87 4.54
CA LYS A 89 -1.06 9.11 5.31
C LYS A 89 -0.21 10.24 4.75
N GLU A 90 1.08 9.98 4.54
CA GLU A 90 2.00 10.98 4.01
C GLU A 90 1.67 11.32 2.56
N ARG A 91 1.40 10.32 1.73
CA ARG A 91 1.05 10.52 0.33
C ARG A 91 -0.28 11.27 0.17
N SER A 92 -1.25 11.02 1.04
CA SER A 92 -2.53 11.73 1.01
C SER A 92 -2.33 13.23 1.18
N ARG A 93 -1.43 13.62 2.07
CA ARG A 93 -1.10 15.04 2.28
C ARG A 93 -0.52 15.66 1.01
N LEU A 94 0.40 14.96 0.34
CA LEU A 94 1.03 15.44 -0.88
C LEU A 94 0.03 15.52 -2.04
N ILE A 95 -0.76 14.48 -2.23
CA ILE A 95 -1.74 14.42 -3.32
C ILE A 95 -2.82 15.48 -3.14
N ALA A 96 -3.36 15.63 -1.93
CA ALA A 96 -4.38 16.63 -1.64
C ALA A 96 -3.84 18.05 -1.83
N SER A 97 -2.58 18.29 -1.46
CA SER A 97 -1.93 19.57 -1.66
C SER A 97 -1.80 19.91 -3.15
N GLN A 98 -1.46 18.91 -3.98
CA GLN A 98 -1.35 19.09 -5.43
C GLN A 98 -2.71 19.30 -6.10
N GLY A 99 -3.77 18.74 -5.52
CA GLY A 99 -5.12 18.90 -6.04
C GLY A 99 -5.78 20.23 -5.72
N LYS A 100 -5.15 21.04 -4.89
CA LYS A 100 -5.63 22.39 -4.60
C LYS A 100 -5.11 23.34 -5.65
N VAL A 101 -5.95 23.62 -6.58
CA VAL A 101 -5.64 24.60 -7.63
C VAL A 101 -6.50 25.82 -7.41
#